data_08854371b9adf52ff7804f04f856e374
#
_entry.id   08854371b9adf52ff7804f04f856e374
#
_cell.length_a   1.000
_cell.length_b   1.000
_cell.length_c   1.000
_cell.angle_alpha   90.00
_cell.angle_beta   90.00
_cell.angle_gamma   90.00
#
_symmetry.space_group_name_H-M   'P 1'
#
loop_
_entity.id
_entity.type
_entity.pdbx_description
1 polymer ?
#
loop_
_entity_poly.entity_id
_entity_poly.type
_entity_poly.pdbx_seq_one_letter_code
_entity_poly.pdbx_strand_id
1 'polypeptide(L)'
;MSESPTRRALLLGAAAAAGGIGLAMDTVAAQGLTPTPECKDGDAVTAAQTEGPFFKPKSPQRMDLREQGGGRAVVLTGLVLTRSCKPVARALVDLWHADDKGNYDNRGFRYRGHVFTDKAGRYEFRTIVPAIYPGRTRHYHLKVQAPDRPPLTTQLYFPNEAANARDGLFQRALLMKVSENAGSLAAQFSFVLDMA
;
A
#
# COMPACT_ATOMS: atom_id res chain seq x y z
N MET A 1 -44.72 80.18 -20.68
CA MET A 1 -45.59 79.63 -21.71
C MET A 1 -45.32 78.19 -21.79
N SER A 2 -46.20 77.39 -21.12
CA SER A 2 -47.28 76.60 -21.74
C SER A 2 -46.69 75.47 -22.55
N GLU A 3 -46.91 74.18 -22.40
CA GLU A 3 -48.03 73.41 -21.88
C GLU A 3 -47.58 71.96 -21.64
N SER A 4 -48.16 71.31 -20.66
CA SER A 4 -48.42 69.87 -20.66
C SER A 4 -49.61 69.54 -21.56
N PRO A 5 -49.83 68.36 -22.08
CA PRO A 5 -50.24 67.15 -21.35
C PRO A 5 -49.78 65.85 -22.07
N THR A 6 -49.92 64.65 -21.68
CA THR A 6 -51.05 63.83 -21.30
C THR A 6 -50.60 62.42 -20.93
N ARG A 7 -51.21 61.87 -19.92
CA ARG A 7 -51.08 60.46 -19.47
C ARG A 7 -51.56 59.46 -20.52
N ARG A 8 -50.84 58.41 -20.74
CA ARG A 8 -51.37 57.10 -21.13
C ARG A 8 -50.70 55.99 -20.40
N ALA A 9 -51.39 55.38 -19.52
CA ALA A 9 -51.01 54.17 -18.85
C ALA A 9 -51.02 53.02 -19.85
N LEU A 10 -49.89 52.24 -19.84
CA LEU A 10 -49.90 50.90 -20.41
C LEU A 10 -49.39 49.97 -19.32
N LEU A 11 -50.25 49.17 -18.83
CA LEU A 11 -50.01 47.98 -18.03
C LEU A 11 -49.29 46.95 -18.90
N LEU A 12 -48.07 46.60 -18.55
CA LEU A 12 -47.40 45.42 -19.10
C LEU A 12 -46.85 44.61 -17.94
N GLY A 13 -47.31 43.39 -17.88
CA GLY A 13 -47.12 42.45 -16.81
C GLY A 13 -45.67 42.10 -16.54
N ALA A 14 -45.34 42.02 -15.27
CA ALA A 14 -44.10 41.46 -14.78
C ALA A 14 -44.23 39.92 -14.83
N ALA A 15 -43.54 39.30 -15.77
CA ALA A 15 -43.24 37.87 -15.72
C ALA A 15 -42.11 37.64 -14.75
N ALA A 16 -42.38 37.12 -13.59
CA ALA A 16 -41.38 36.65 -12.64
C ALA A 16 -40.75 35.36 -13.18
N ALA A 17 -39.56 35.44 -13.71
CA ALA A 17 -38.74 34.29 -14.00
C ALA A 17 -38.16 33.78 -12.68
N ALA A 18 -38.71 32.72 -12.11
CA ALA A 18 -38.14 31.98 -11.01
C ALA A 18 -36.93 31.21 -11.53
N GLY A 19 -35.76 31.79 -11.40
CA GLY A 19 -34.49 31.12 -11.63
C GLY A 19 -34.23 30.11 -10.50
N GLY A 20 -34.59 28.87 -10.72
CA GLY A 20 -34.18 27.77 -9.84
C GLY A 20 -32.66 27.59 -9.89
N ILE A 21 -31.95 27.97 -8.83
CA ILE A 21 -30.55 27.58 -8.62
C ILE A 21 -30.61 26.08 -8.28
N GLY A 22 -30.40 25.26 -9.29
CA GLY A 22 -30.15 23.83 -9.09
C GLY A 22 -28.81 23.67 -8.42
N LEU A 23 -28.78 23.41 -7.11
CA LEU A 23 -27.62 22.90 -6.44
C LEU A 23 -27.33 21.51 -7.04
N ALA A 24 -26.36 21.45 -7.95
CA ALA A 24 -25.76 20.18 -8.34
C ALA A 24 -25.11 19.58 -7.08
N MET A 25 -25.80 18.63 -6.47
CA MET A 25 -25.15 17.75 -5.49
C MET A 25 -24.18 16.87 -6.28
N ASP A 26 -22.90 17.26 -6.25
CA ASP A 26 -21.82 16.35 -6.64
C ASP A 26 -21.95 15.11 -5.76
N THR A 27 -22.53 14.07 -6.32
CA THR A 27 -22.46 12.74 -5.74
C THR A 27 -21.00 12.32 -5.79
N VAL A 28 -20.28 12.54 -4.69
CA VAL A 28 -18.98 11.89 -4.47
C VAL A 28 -19.27 10.40 -4.60
N ALA A 29 -18.92 9.84 -5.76
CA ALA A 29 -18.96 8.41 -5.97
C ALA A 29 -18.11 7.80 -4.85
N ALA A 30 -18.76 7.07 -3.96
CA ALA A 30 -18.06 6.27 -2.96
C ALA A 30 -17.08 5.40 -3.74
N GLN A 31 -15.79 5.71 -3.65
CA GLN A 31 -14.75 4.86 -4.21
C GLN A 31 -14.92 3.50 -3.55
N GLY A 32 -15.44 2.55 -4.31
CA GLY A 32 -15.68 1.20 -3.82
C GLY A 32 -14.41 0.71 -3.17
N LEU A 33 -14.47 0.43 -1.88
CA LEU A 33 -13.38 -0.25 -1.17
C LEU A 33 -13.01 -1.45 -2.03
N THR A 34 -11.74 -1.55 -2.40
CA THR A 34 -11.23 -2.74 -3.09
C THR A 34 -11.70 -3.95 -2.28
N PRO A 35 -12.37 -4.93 -2.91
CA PRO A 35 -12.82 -6.12 -2.18
C PRO A 35 -11.64 -6.66 -1.36
N THR A 36 -11.90 -7.03 -0.11
CA THR A 36 -10.92 -7.76 0.70
C THR A 36 -10.34 -8.85 -0.19
N PRO A 37 -9.01 -8.97 -0.32
CA PRO A 37 -8.43 -10.06 -1.09
C PRO A 37 -9.11 -11.35 -0.66
N GLU A 38 -9.43 -12.23 -1.60
CA GLU A 38 -10.08 -13.51 -1.34
C GLU A 38 -9.23 -14.31 -0.36
N CYS A 39 -9.40 -14.02 0.92
CA CYS A 39 -8.97 -14.89 1.98
C CYS A 39 -10.13 -15.87 2.17
N LYS A 40 -9.91 -17.13 1.87
CA LYS A 40 -10.86 -18.20 2.14
C LYS A 40 -10.54 -18.75 3.52
N ASP A 41 -11.55 -19.00 4.33
CA ASP A 41 -11.37 -19.70 5.60
C ASP A 41 -10.54 -20.98 5.37
N GLY A 42 -9.39 -21.07 6.03
CA GLY A 42 -8.42 -22.15 5.82
C GLY A 42 -7.28 -21.84 4.85
N ASP A 43 -7.11 -20.60 4.39
CA ASP A 43 -5.93 -20.22 3.62
C ASP A 43 -4.65 -20.60 4.36
N ALA A 44 -3.67 -21.05 3.60
CA ALA A 44 -2.39 -21.46 4.14
C ALA A 44 -1.71 -20.29 4.87
N VAL A 45 -1.19 -20.55 6.05
CA VAL A 45 -0.34 -19.63 6.79
C VAL A 45 0.81 -19.18 5.88
N THR A 46 1.13 -17.89 5.93
CA THR A 46 2.27 -17.36 5.19
C THR A 46 3.55 -18.12 5.58
N ALA A 47 4.24 -18.63 4.58
CA ALA A 47 5.43 -19.46 4.78
C ALA A 47 6.54 -18.66 5.48
N ALA A 48 7.16 -19.27 6.48
CA ALA A 48 8.35 -18.73 7.11
C ALA A 48 9.58 -18.88 6.20
N GLN A 49 10.49 -17.92 6.29
CA GLN A 49 11.74 -17.87 5.57
C GLN A 49 12.88 -17.48 6.50
N THR A 50 14.11 -17.68 6.07
CA THR A 50 15.27 -17.25 6.83
C THR A 50 15.37 -15.73 6.95
N GLU A 51 15.78 -15.26 8.13
CA GLU A 51 16.07 -13.86 8.39
C GLU A 51 17.24 -13.33 7.54
N GLY A 52 18.18 -14.24 7.21
CA GLY A 52 19.42 -13.87 6.55
C GLY A 52 20.40 -13.11 7.49
N PRO A 53 21.60 -12.79 6.98
CA PRO A 53 22.67 -12.20 7.82
C PRO A 53 22.54 -10.69 8.03
N PHE A 54 21.56 -10.02 7.43
CA PHE A 54 21.47 -8.56 7.40
C PHE A 54 20.35 -7.97 8.25
N PHE A 55 19.65 -8.76 9.05
CA PHE A 55 18.66 -8.21 9.97
C PHE A 55 19.32 -7.30 11.00
N LYS A 56 18.65 -6.16 11.29
CA LYS A 56 19.02 -5.25 12.39
C LYS A 56 17.78 -4.96 13.22
N PRO A 57 17.79 -5.22 14.52
CA PRO A 57 16.70 -4.86 15.41
C PRO A 57 16.61 -3.33 15.56
N LYS A 58 15.48 -2.86 16.08
CA LYS A 58 15.20 -1.45 16.38
C LYS A 58 15.17 -0.55 15.15
N SER A 59 14.63 -1.07 14.03
CA SER A 59 14.35 -0.24 12.87
C SER A 59 13.49 0.97 13.26
N PRO A 60 13.65 2.16 12.63
CA PRO A 60 12.81 3.30 12.91
C PRO A 60 11.36 3.05 12.44
N GLN A 61 10.39 3.60 13.19
CA GLN A 61 9.00 3.59 12.73
C GLN A 61 8.83 4.60 11.61
N ARG A 62 8.77 4.13 10.38
CA ARG A 62 8.58 4.93 9.18
C ARG A 62 8.01 4.11 8.03
N MET A 63 7.09 4.70 7.30
CA MET A 63 6.46 4.13 6.12
C MET A 63 7.28 4.39 4.85
N ASP A 64 7.90 5.57 4.75
CA ASP A 64 8.71 5.94 3.60
C ASP A 64 10.18 5.57 3.85
N LEU A 65 10.65 4.57 3.10
CA LEU A 65 12.02 4.07 3.15
C LEU A 65 12.86 4.57 1.98
N ARG A 66 12.29 5.42 1.10
CA ARG A 66 13.03 5.95 -0.05
C ARG A 66 14.11 6.91 0.44
N GLU A 67 15.30 6.68 -0.03
CA GLU A 67 16.45 7.53 0.23
C GLU A 67 16.73 8.38 -1.00
N GLN A 68 17.46 9.49 -0.83
CA GLN A 68 17.87 10.28 -1.98
C GLN A 68 18.78 9.45 -2.90
N GLY A 69 18.40 9.34 -4.16
CA GLY A 69 19.31 8.95 -5.22
C GLY A 69 19.18 7.58 -5.83
N GLY A 70 18.12 6.82 -5.66
CA GLY A 70 18.18 5.57 -6.38
C GLY A 70 16.96 4.67 -6.42
N GLY A 71 16.86 3.93 -7.52
CA GLY A 71 15.98 2.82 -7.70
C GLY A 71 14.56 3.19 -8.17
N ARG A 72 13.91 2.23 -8.78
CA ARG A 72 12.52 2.37 -9.21
C ARG A 72 11.59 2.34 -8.01
N ALA A 73 10.74 3.34 -7.85
CA ALA A 73 9.83 3.46 -6.71
C ALA A 73 8.79 2.31 -6.66
N VAL A 74 8.50 1.86 -5.46
CA VAL A 74 7.47 0.85 -5.16
C VAL A 74 6.60 1.34 -4.03
N VAL A 75 5.29 1.18 -4.17
CA VAL A 75 4.34 1.24 -3.06
C VAL A 75 3.92 -0.20 -2.74
N LEU A 76 4.38 -0.72 -1.61
CA LEU A 76 4.02 -2.05 -1.11
C LEU A 76 2.87 -1.91 -0.12
N THR A 77 1.76 -2.58 -0.41
CA THR A 77 0.57 -2.59 0.45
C THR A 77 0.09 -4.01 0.71
N GLY A 78 -0.75 -4.17 1.73
CA GLY A 78 -1.40 -5.44 1.99
C GLY A 78 -2.14 -5.46 3.32
N LEU A 79 -2.54 -6.65 3.71
CA LEU A 79 -3.23 -6.93 4.96
C LEU A 79 -2.42 -7.90 5.82
N VAL A 80 -2.61 -7.82 7.12
CA VAL A 80 -2.25 -8.87 8.07
C VAL A 80 -3.54 -9.46 8.59
N LEU A 81 -3.70 -10.76 8.38
CA LEU A 81 -4.93 -11.51 8.63
C LEU A 81 -4.66 -12.71 9.54
N THR A 82 -5.69 -13.17 10.23
CA THR A 82 -5.70 -14.48 10.89
C THR A 82 -6.05 -15.58 9.88
N ARG A 83 -5.98 -16.87 10.28
CA ARG A 83 -6.45 -18.01 9.47
C ARG A 83 -7.94 -17.94 9.12
N SER A 84 -8.74 -17.28 9.96
CA SER A 84 -10.17 -17.03 9.71
C SER A 84 -10.43 -15.69 9.00
N CYS A 85 -9.43 -15.16 8.31
CA CYS A 85 -9.50 -13.92 7.51
C CYS A 85 -9.87 -12.67 8.29
N LYS A 86 -9.75 -12.68 9.61
CA LYS A 86 -9.98 -11.48 10.43
C LYS A 86 -8.76 -10.55 10.35
N PRO A 87 -8.94 -9.25 10.19
CA PRO A 87 -7.83 -8.30 10.19
C PRO A 87 -7.14 -8.25 11.55
N VAL A 88 -5.80 -8.23 11.53
CA VAL A 88 -4.99 -8.08 12.74
C VAL A 88 -4.57 -6.62 12.87
N ALA A 89 -5.22 -5.88 13.76
CA ALA A 89 -4.86 -4.51 14.07
C ALA A 89 -3.59 -4.44 14.91
N ARG A 90 -2.79 -3.35 14.74
CA ARG A 90 -1.55 -3.12 15.47
C ARG A 90 -0.50 -4.24 15.32
N ALA A 91 -0.57 -5.03 14.26
CA ALA A 91 0.52 -5.93 13.93
C ALA A 91 1.74 -5.11 13.50
N LEU A 92 2.90 -5.44 14.05
CA LEU A 92 4.18 -4.92 13.58
C LEU A 92 4.49 -5.54 12.22
N VAL A 93 4.84 -4.70 11.25
CA VAL A 93 5.43 -5.12 9.97
C VAL A 93 6.77 -4.40 9.84
N ASP A 94 7.87 -5.14 9.93
CA ASP A 94 9.25 -4.63 9.83
C ASP A 94 9.85 -5.09 8.51
N LEU A 95 10.30 -4.15 7.69
CA LEU A 95 10.80 -4.36 6.33
C LEU A 95 12.27 -3.99 6.24
N TRP A 96 13.09 -4.84 5.59
CA TRP A 96 14.44 -4.48 5.18
C TRP A 96 14.81 -5.12 3.84
N HIS A 97 15.67 -4.45 3.08
CA HIS A 97 16.15 -4.94 1.79
C HIS A 97 17.45 -4.26 1.34
N ALA A 98 18.04 -4.77 0.29
CA ALA A 98 19.19 -4.19 -0.37
C ALA A 98 18.83 -2.90 -1.13
N ASP A 99 19.79 -2.03 -1.36
CA ASP A 99 19.64 -0.86 -2.22
C ASP A 99 19.52 -1.24 -3.72
N ASP A 100 19.47 -0.24 -4.58
CA ASP A 100 19.44 -0.37 -6.04
C ASP A 100 20.73 -0.89 -6.66
N LYS A 101 21.77 -1.16 -5.84
CA LYS A 101 23.06 -1.75 -6.22
C LYS A 101 23.30 -3.12 -5.57
N GLY A 102 22.35 -3.63 -4.79
CA GLY A 102 22.44 -4.92 -4.11
C GLY A 102 23.15 -4.90 -2.76
N ASN A 103 23.36 -3.72 -2.16
CA ASN A 103 24.03 -3.60 -0.88
C ASN A 103 23.05 -3.40 0.27
N TYR A 104 23.30 -4.02 1.41
CA TYR A 104 22.56 -3.78 2.64
C TYR A 104 23.28 -2.73 3.50
N ASP A 105 22.51 -1.79 4.05
CA ASP A 105 23.05 -0.86 5.04
C ASP A 105 23.20 -1.55 6.40
N ASN A 106 24.44 -1.92 6.72
CA ASN A 106 24.79 -2.59 7.98
C ASN A 106 25.18 -1.60 9.10
N ARG A 107 25.29 -0.30 8.79
CA ARG A 107 25.65 0.76 9.75
C ARG A 107 24.43 1.56 10.19
N GLY A 108 23.68 2.09 9.26
CA GLY A 108 22.46 2.87 9.48
C GLY A 108 21.16 2.05 9.33
N PHE A 109 20.12 2.71 8.89
CA PHE A 109 18.78 2.12 8.66
C PHE A 109 18.24 2.46 7.26
N ARG A 110 19.09 2.62 6.26
CA ARG A 110 18.63 2.80 4.87
C ARG A 110 17.84 1.57 4.43
N TYR A 111 16.71 1.79 3.78
CA TYR A 111 15.78 0.74 3.34
C TYR A 111 15.37 -0.22 4.46
N ARG A 112 15.24 0.31 5.68
CA ARG A 112 14.79 -0.43 6.86
C ARG A 112 13.79 0.43 7.62
N GLY A 113 12.71 -0.17 8.06
CA GLY A 113 11.72 0.51 8.87
C GLY A 113 10.54 -0.39 9.20
N HIS A 114 9.78 0.00 10.20
CA HIS A 114 8.57 -0.71 10.56
C HIS A 114 7.36 0.21 10.59
N VAL A 115 6.21 -0.40 10.42
CA VAL A 115 4.89 0.21 10.61
C VAL A 115 4.02 -0.71 11.45
N PHE A 116 2.93 -0.16 11.97
CA PHE A 116 1.86 -0.94 12.58
C PHE A 116 0.64 -0.92 11.69
N THR A 117 -0.04 -2.06 11.55
CA THR A 117 -1.30 -2.13 10.82
C THR A 117 -2.38 -1.28 11.46
N ASP A 118 -3.26 -0.74 10.62
CA ASP A 118 -4.46 -0.03 11.04
C ASP A 118 -5.54 -0.98 11.61
N LYS A 119 -6.72 -0.44 11.97
CA LYS A 119 -7.85 -1.23 12.48
C LYS A 119 -8.37 -2.27 11.47
N ALA A 120 -8.14 -2.07 10.18
CA ALA A 120 -8.51 -2.98 9.11
C ALA A 120 -7.37 -3.94 8.71
N GLY A 121 -6.29 -4.01 9.51
CA GLY A 121 -5.15 -4.86 9.25
C GLY A 121 -4.24 -4.39 8.12
N ARG A 122 -4.40 -3.17 7.61
CA ARG A 122 -3.66 -2.65 6.45
C ARG A 122 -2.29 -2.14 6.85
N TYR A 123 -1.31 -2.37 5.96
CA TYR A 123 0.01 -1.77 6.02
C TYR A 123 0.40 -1.16 4.67
N GLU A 124 1.31 -0.20 4.69
CA GLU A 124 1.90 0.43 3.51
C GLU A 124 3.37 0.74 3.75
N PHE A 125 4.19 0.50 2.71
CA PHE A 125 5.55 1.01 2.60
C PHE A 125 5.77 1.68 1.25
N ARG A 126 6.51 2.77 1.25
CA ARG A 126 7.06 3.41 0.05
C ARG A 126 8.55 3.15 0.02
N THR A 127 8.99 2.42 -0.99
CA THR A 127 10.37 1.99 -1.09
C THR A 127 10.82 1.90 -2.55
N ILE A 128 11.84 1.11 -2.86
CA ILE A 128 12.35 0.91 -4.20
C ILE A 128 12.41 -0.58 -4.55
N VAL A 129 12.54 -0.88 -5.85
CA VAL A 129 12.93 -2.21 -6.32
C VAL A 129 14.40 -2.44 -5.93
N PRO A 130 14.73 -3.44 -5.09
CA PRO A 130 16.11 -3.72 -4.76
C PRO A 130 16.86 -4.31 -5.95
N ALA A 131 18.17 -4.12 -6.05
CA ALA A 131 18.97 -4.87 -7.00
C ALA A 131 19.13 -6.33 -6.54
N ILE A 132 19.61 -7.15 -7.47
CA ILE A 132 19.94 -8.55 -7.16
C ILE A 132 21.13 -8.58 -6.20
N TYR A 133 20.98 -9.29 -5.07
CA TYR A 133 22.09 -9.66 -4.21
C TYR A 133 22.71 -10.97 -4.72
N PRO A 134 24.04 -11.12 -4.72
CA PRO A 134 24.70 -12.30 -5.29
C PRO A 134 24.12 -13.62 -4.78
N GLY A 135 23.73 -14.50 -5.69
CA GLY A 135 23.12 -15.80 -5.39
C GLY A 135 21.63 -15.76 -5.04
N ARG A 136 21.00 -14.60 -5.03
CA ARG A 136 19.59 -14.44 -4.65
C ARG A 136 18.81 -13.70 -5.72
N THR A 137 17.54 -14.03 -5.86
CA THR A 137 16.60 -13.20 -6.64
C THR A 137 16.23 -11.93 -5.89
N ARG A 138 15.55 -10.97 -6.56
CA ARG A 138 15.05 -9.74 -5.92
C ARG A 138 14.03 -10.07 -4.86
N HIS A 139 14.24 -9.58 -3.65
CA HIS A 139 13.36 -9.88 -2.53
C HIS A 139 13.36 -8.78 -1.48
N TYR A 140 12.29 -8.73 -0.72
CA TYR A 140 12.20 -8.04 0.56
C TYR A 140 12.27 -9.04 1.69
N HIS A 141 12.87 -8.68 2.81
CA HIS A 141 12.75 -9.38 4.08
C HIS A 141 11.72 -8.71 4.96
N LEU A 142 10.95 -9.49 5.69
CA LEU A 142 9.97 -8.97 6.63
C LEU A 142 9.92 -9.78 7.92
N LYS A 143 9.61 -9.07 9.02
CA LYS A 143 9.05 -9.66 10.23
C LYS A 143 7.64 -9.13 10.42
N VAL A 144 6.69 -10.03 10.64
CA VAL A 144 5.29 -9.69 10.90
C VAL A 144 4.89 -10.27 12.24
N GLN A 145 4.42 -9.43 13.16
CA GLN A 145 4.12 -9.84 14.51
C GLN A 145 2.78 -9.28 14.99
N ALA A 146 1.83 -10.15 15.28
CA ALA A 146 0.62 -9.74 15.99
C ALA A 146 0.96 -9.41 17.46
N PRO A 147 0.18 -8.56 18.15
CA PRO A 147 0.34 -8.30 19.57
C PRO A 147 0.42 -9.62 20.36
N ASP A 148 1.38 -9.71 21.27
CA ASP A 148 1.60 -10.84 22.18
C ASP A 148 1.80 -12.21 21.49
N ARG A 149 2.27 -12.20 20.24
CA ARG A 149 2.56 -13.42 19.47
C ARG A 149 4.02 -13.43 18.98
N PRO A 150 4.59 -14.62 18.73
CA PRO A 150 5.91 -14.70 18.11
C PRO A 150 5.89 -14.11 16.68
N PRO A 151 7.00 -13.51 16.24
CA PRO A 151 7.10 -12.95 14.90
C PRO A 151 7.19 -14.04 13.82
N LEU A 152 6.46 -13.87 12.73
CA LEU A 152 6.73 -14.52 11.47
C LEU A 152 7.90 -13.80 10.79
N THR A 153 8.98 -14.53 10.49
CA THR A 153 10.04 -14.05 9.60
C THR A 153 9.83 -14.64 8.22
N THR A 154 9.80 -13.81 7.19
CA THR A 154 9.52 -14.23 5.82
C THR A 154 10.23 -13.34 4.78
N GLN A 155 10.06 -13.67 3.50
CA GLN A 155 10.56 -12.89 2.38
C GLN A 155 9.44 -12.71 1.36
N LEU A 156 9.47 -11.61 0.59
CA LEU A 156 8.58 -11.40 -0.55
C LEU A 156 9.39 -11.28 -1.82
N TYR A 157 8.89 -11.87 -2.89
CA TYR A 157 9.59 -11.96 -4.17
C TYR A 157 8.87 -11.20 -5.28
N PHE A 158 9.65 -10.70 -6.23
CA PHE A 158 9.13 -10.05 -7.43
C PHE A 158 8.76 -11.10 -8.49
N PRO A 159 7.61 -10.95 -9.18
CA PRO A 159 7.27 -11.80 -10.31
C PRO A 159 8.17 -11.52 -11.52
N ASN A 160 8.18 -12.46 -12.46
CA ASN A 160 8.88 -12.34 -13.76
C ASN A 160 10.40 -12.14 -13.67
N GLU A 161 11.02 -12.45 -12.53
CA GLU A 161 12.47 -12.45 -12.37
C GLU A 161 13.04 -13.80 -12.82
N ALA A 162 13.93 -13.80 -13.82
CA ALA A 162 14.58 -15.03 -14.27
C ALA A 162 15.41 -15.71 -13.17
N ALA A 163 15.86 -14.93 -12.18
CA ALA A 163 16.60 -15.43 -11.03
C ALA A 163 15.73 -16.28 -10.08
N ASN A 164 14.42 -16.15 -10.09
CA ASN A 164 13.52 -16.95 -9.26
C ASN A 164 13.74 -18.47 -9.45
N ALA A 165 13.98 -18.89 -10.67
CA ALA A 165 14.20 -20.32 -10.98
C ALA A 165 15.54 -20.89 -10.45
N ARG A 166 16.48 -20.01 -10.03
CA ARG A 166 17.81 -20.40 -9.59
C ARG A 166 18.08 -20.09 -8.10
N ASP A 167 17.17 -19.41 -7.43
CA ASP A 167 17.27 -19.09 -6.02
C ASP A 167 16.65 -20.23 -5.18
N GLY A 168 17.50 -20.97 -4.46
CA GLY A 168 17.07 -22.11 -3.64
C GLY A 168 16.14 -21.75 -2.47
N LEU A 169 15.97 -20.46 -2.17
CA LEU A 169 15.03 -19.99 -1.14
C LEU A 169 13.73 -19.46 -1.74
N PHE A 170 13.63 -19.35 -3.05
CA PHE A 170 12.44 -18.84 -3.71
C PHE A 170 11.22 -19.74 -3.45
N GLN A 171 10.13 -19.14 -3.04
CA GLN A 171 8.83 -19.81 -2.90
C GLN A 171 7.75 -19.04 -3.67
N ARG A 172 7.05 -19.72 -4.56
CA ARG A 172 5.98 -19.14 -5.37
C ARG A 172 4.85 -18.53 -4.53
N ALA A 173 4.56 -19.12 -3.38
CA ALA A 173 3.53 -18.62 -2.44
C ALA A 173 3.87 -17.24 -1.85
N LEU A 174 5.12 -16.79 -1.95
CA LEU A 174 5.61 -15.50 -1.45
C LEU A 174 5.80 -14.47 -2.58
N LEU A 175 5.27 -14.73 -3.78
CA LEU A 175 5.26 -13.76 -4.87
C LEU A 175 4.27 -12.63 -4.58
N MET A 176 4.74 -11.39 -4.68
CA MET A 176 3.86 -10.21 -4.68
C MET A 176 3.04 -10.13 -5.98
N LYS A 177 1.84 -9.58 -5.90
CA LYS A 177 1.12 -9.06 -7.07
C LYS A 177 1.72 -7.69 -7.40
N VAL A 178 2.28 -7.53 -8.59
CA VAL A 178 2.96 -6.29 -9.00
C VAL A 178 2.35 -5.76 -10.29
N SER A 179 2.05 -4.47 -10.31
CA SER A 179 1.52 -3.75 -11.48
C SER A 179 2.21 -2.40 -11.66
N GLU A 180 2.18 -1.87 -12.89
CA GLU A 180 2.64 -0.51 -13.18
C GLU A 180 1.65 0.52 -12.63
N ASN A 181 2.18 1.61 -12.06
CA ASN A 181 1.39 2.73 -11.60
C ASN A 181 2.15 4.05 -11.79
N ALA A 182 1.78 4.83 -12.82
CA ALA A 182 2.27 6.20 -13.06
C ALA A 182 3.78 6.43 -12.76
N GLY A 183 4.66 5.58 -13.32
CA GLY A 183 6.11 5.67 -13.14
C GLY A 183 6.68 5.00 -11.89
N SER A 184 5.84 4.36 -11.10
CA SER A 184 6.20 3.51 -9.95
C SER A 184 5.61 2.12 -10.10
N LEU A 185 5.94 1.20 -9.18
CA LEU A 185 5.26 -0.09 -9.06
C LEU A 185 4.29 -0.06 -7.88
N ALA A 186 3.09 -0.60 -8.10
CA ALA A 186 2.21 -1.03 -7.03
C ALA A 186 2.47 -2.52 -6.75
N ALA A 187 2.89 -2.86 -5.55
CA ALA A 187 3.11 -4.21 -5.09
C ALA A 187 2.12 -4.54 -3.97
N GLN A 188 1.57 -5.75 -3.98
CA GLN A 188 0.60 -6.17 -2.98
C GLN A 188 0.93 -7.57 -2.46
N PHE A 189 0.84 -7.72 -1.13
CA PHE A 189 0.92 -9.03 -0.46
C PHE A 189 0.15 -8.99 0.86
N SER A 190 -0.66 -10.01 1.14
CA SER A 190 -1.35 -10.14 2.43
C SER A 190 -0.76 -11.31 3.22
N PHE A 191 -0.47 -11.06 4.50
CA PHE A 191 0.07 -12.08 5.40
C PHE A 191 -1.07 -12.75 6.14
N VAL A 192 -1.02 -14.08 6.21
CA VAL A 192 -1.89 -14.89 7.07
C VAL A 192 -1.05 -15.44 8.22
N LEU A 193 -1.34 -14.99 9.43
CA LEU A 193 -0.65 -15.44 10.64
C LEU A 193 -1.30 -16.70 11.21
N ASP A 194 -0.49 -17.54 11.87
CA ASP A 194 -0.93 -18.76 12.53
C ASP A 194 -1.68 -18.43 13.84
N MET A 195 -2.88 -17.91 13.66
CA MET A 195 -3.79 -17.57 14.75
C MET A 195 -5.26 -17.60 14.28
N ALA A 196 -6.18 -17.84 15.21
CA ALA A 196 -7.62 -17.88 14.99
C ALA A 196 -8.26 -16.49 14.87
#